data_f82a595496bcfa9e64369ed79554ce0b
#
_entry.id   f82a595496bcfa9e64369ed79554ce0b
#
_cell.length_a   1.000
_cell.length_b   1.000
_cell.length_c   1.000
_cell.angle_alpha   90.00
_cell.angle_beta   90.00
_cell.angle_gamma   90.00
#
_symmetry.space_group_name_H-M   'P 1'
#
loop_
_entity.id
_entity.type
_entity.pdbx_description
1 polymer ?
#
loop_
_entity_poly.entity_id
_entity_poly.type
_entity_poly.pdbx_seq_one_letter_code
_entity_poly.pdbx_strand_id
1 'polypeptide(L)'
;MLKQLLENFIQIYSRFPKKHSYSIVIGVLLLIFIGILSNIKVDTSPKKNALSSTIPLEFLISKEESIQESDSAYKTRTALIKRNDTLFSILKRLDVEDGNIINLINSPNSYLLSQIKIGKSLEIRTNDLNEIITLKYINDFKSGVMAKRNGENYEISKYILATEKTKIYKNVTINNSLYVDGLKENIPDSVIMDLVYIFGWDIDFVHDIRPGDTYSLIYEEVLVNGE
;
A
#
# COMPACT_ATOMS: atom_id res chain seq x y z
N MET A 1 2.72 10.50 -54.54
CA MET A 1 2.06 11.20 -53.43
C MET A 1 3.01 11.50 -52.28
N LEU A 2 3.70 10.53 -51.69
CA LEU A 2 4.63 10.72 -50.55
C LEU A 2 5.84 11.64 -50.91
N LYS A 3 6.42 11.52 -52.11
CA LYS A 3 7.56 12.31 -52.58
C LYS A 3 7.22 13.81 -52.71
N GLN A 4 6.03 14.11 -53.20
CA GLN A 4 5.53 15.47 -53.39
C GLN A 4 5.21 16.16 -52.06
N LEU A 5 4.72 15.38 -51.04
CA LEU A 5 4.55 15.86 -49.67
C LEU A 5 5.88 16.19 -48.99
N LEU A 6 6.92 15.36 -49.26
CA LEU A 6 8.22 15.59 -48.68
C LEU A 6 8.91 16.83 -49.27
N GLU A 7 8.80 17.07 -50.57
CA GLU A 7 9.34 18.25 -51.26
C GLU A 7 8.67 19.53 -50.76
N ASN A 8 7.33 19.53 -50.62
CA ASN A 8 6.59 20.65 -50.04
C ASN A 8 7.00 20.94 -48.59
N PHE A 9 7.25 19.90 -47.82
CA PHE A 9 7.69 20.05 -46.43
C PHE A 9 9.09 20.66 -46.34
N ILE A 10 10.02 20.25 -47.15
CA ILE A 10 11.38 20.80 -47.24
C ILE A 10 11.35 22.27 -47.65
N GLN A 11 10.47 22.63 -48.55
CA GLN A 11 10.33 24.02 -49.06
C GLN A 11 9.71 24.95 -48.00
N ILE A 12 8.78 24.47 -47.20
CA ILE A 12 8.19 25.21 -46.08
C ILE A 12 9.24 25.37 -44.97
N TYR A 13 10.01 24.30 -44.65
CA TYR A 13 11.02 24.29 -43.59
C TYR A 13 12.15 25.28 -43.87
N SER A 14 12.54 25.49 -45.13
CA SER A 14 13.62 26.43 -45.52
C SER A 14 13.26 27.93 -45.33
N ARG A 15 11.97 28.25 -45.12
CA ARG A 15 11.48 29.65 -44.90
C ARG A 15 11.49 30.08 -43.45
N PHE A 16 11.69 29.16 -42.48
CA PHE A 16 11.69 29.54 -41.08
C PHE A 16 13.06 29.96 -40.54
N PRO A 17 13.11 30.97 -39.65
CA PRO A 17 14.35 31.38 -39.01
C PRO A 17 14.95 30.23 -38.19
N LYS A 18 16.24 30.01 -38.28
CA LYS A 18 16.96 28.84 -37.68
C LYS A 18 16.66 28.59 -36.21
N LYS A 19 16.30 29.63 -35.44
CA LYS A 19 15.94 29.47 -34.01
C LYS A 19 14.62 28.73 -33.76
N HIS A 20 13.66 28.74 -34.68
CA HIS A 20 12.38 28.07 -34.55
C HIS A 20 12.34 26.69 -35.24
N SER A 21 13.29 26.43 -36.10
CA SER A 21 13.43 25.19 -36.85
C SER A 21 13.59 23.98 -35.91
N TYR A 22 14.40 24.09 -34.85
CA TYR A 22 14.57 23.02 -33.85
C TYR A 22 13.29 22.74 -33.04
N SER A 23 12.50 23.75 -32.71
CA SER A 23 11.23 23.57 -31.98
C SER A 23 10.20 22.82 -32.82
N ILE A 24 10.16 23.07 -34.14
CA ILE A 24 9.25 22.37 -35.04
C ILE A 24 9.65 20.89 -35.19
N VAL A 25 10.95 20.60 -35.32
CA VAL A 25 11.45 19.23 -35.39
C VAL A 25 11.16 18.45 -34.12
N ILE A 26 11.40 19.07 -32.96
CA ILE A 26 11.09 18.46 -31.66
C ILE A 26 9.58 18.19 -31.54
N GLY A 27 8.73 19.14 -31.96
CA GLY A 27 7.28 18.98 -31.95
C GLY A 27 6.80 17.80 -32.82
N VAL A 28 7.33 17.66 -34.02
CA VAL A 28 7.02 16.55 -34.91
C VAL A 28 7.50 15.21 -34.35
N LEU A 29 8.71 15.15 -33.79
CA LEU A 29 9.22 13.94 -33.12
C LEU A 29 8.36 13.53 -31.93
N LEU A 30 7.87 14.51 -31.16
CA LEU A 30 7.00 14.25 -30.00
C LEU A 30 5.65 13.71 -30.44
N LEU A 31 5.07 14.22 -31.53
CA LEU A 31 3.83 13.70 -32.12
C LEU A 31 4.00 12.27 -32.65
N ILE A 32 5.12 11.96 -33.30
CA ILE A 32 5.43 10.61 -33.77
C ILE A 32 5.59 9.66 -32.57
N PHE A 33 6.26 10.09 -31.50
CA PHE A 33 6.44 9.33 -30.29
C PHE A 33 5.11 9.03 -29.58
N ILE A 34 4.20 10.01 -29.49
CA ILE A 34 2.85 9.83 -28.97
C ILE A 34 2.05 8.85 -29.86
N GLY A 35 2.17 8.94 -31.19
CA GLY A 35 1.53 8.03 -32.12
C GLY A 35 2.02 6.58 -31.98
N ILE A 36 3.29 6.37 -31.66
CA ILE A 36 3.85 5.04 -31.42
C ILE A 36 3.32 4.50 -30.07
N LEU A 37 3.27 5.32 -29.04
CA LEU A 37 2.73 4.93 -27.73
C LEU A 37 1.24 4.58 -27.79
N SER A 38 0.45 5.28 -28.61
CA SER A 38 -0.98 4.98 -28.78
C SER A 38 -1.27 3.67 -29.54
N ASN A 39 -0.28 3.16 -30.27
CA ASN A 39 -0.39 1.85 -30.96
C ASN A 39 0.12 0.66 -30.10
N ILE A 40 0.70 0.91 -28.94
CA ILE A 40 0.97 -0.15 -27.97
C ILE A 40 -0.37 -0.53 -27.35
N LYS A 41 -1.05 -1.50 -27.94
CA LYS A 41 -2.14 -2.20 -27.27
C LYS A 41 -1.53 -2.88 -26.05
N VAL A 42 -1.68 -2.25 -24.89
CA VAL A 42 -1.50 -2.91 -23.61
C VAL A 42 -2.63 -3.93 -23.54
N ASP A 43 -2.28 -5.19 -23.76
CA ASP A 43 -3.19 -6.32 -23.60
C ASP A 43 -3.52 -6.42 -22.10
N THR A 44 -4.54 -5.70 -21.67
CA THR A 44 -5.13 -5.77 -20.32
C THR A 44 -6.14 -6.90 -20.24
N SER A 45 -5.99 -7.97 -21.01
CA SER A 45 -6.73 -9.18 -20.70
C SER A 45 -6.09 -9.79 -19.44
N PRO A 46 -6.88 -9.95 -18.34
CA PRO A 46 -6.43 -10.73 -17.23
C PRO A 46 -6.26 -12.16 -17.75
N LYS A 47 -5.02 -12.62 -17.90
CA LYS A 47 -4.75 -14.04 -18.02
C LYS A 47 -5.35 -14.68 -16.77
N LYS A 48 -6.55 -15.21 -16.89
CA LYS A 48 -7.07 -16.25 -16.03
C LYS A 48 -6.16 -17.47 -16.21
N ASN A 49 -5.01 -17.45 -15.61
CA ASN A 49 -4.36 -18.67 -15.23
C ASN A 49 -5.16 -19.18 -14.02
N ALA A 50 -6.27 -19.85 -14.34
CA ALA A 50 -6.89 -20.77 -13.44
C ALA A 50 -5.91 -21.93 -13.22
N LEU A 51 -4.93 -21.74 -12.36
CA LEU A 51 -4.41 -22.81 -11.54
C LEU A 51 -5.32 -22.82 -10.30
N SER A 52 -6.51 -23.40 -10.49
CA SER A 52 -7.34 -23.88 -9.41
C SER A 52 -6.60 -25.05 -8.75
N SER A 53 -5.61 -24.77 -7.92
CA SER A 53 -5.28 -25.61 -6.81
C SER A 53 -6.09 -25.07 -5.64
N THR A 54 -7.34 -25.49 -5.57
CA THR A 54 -8.12 -25.50 -4.34
C THR A 54 -7.34 -26.34 -3.34
N ILE A 55 -6.47 -25.70 -2.57
CA ILE A 55 -6.00 -26.27 -1.31
C ILE A 55 -7.23 -26.25 -0.42
N PRO A 56 -7.72 -27.41 0.05
CA PRO A 56 -8.89 -27.45 0.93
C PRO A 56 -8.63 -26.57 2.14
N LEU A 57 -9.59 -25.74 2.50
CA LEU A 57 -9.55 -24.85 3.68
C LEU A 57 -9.20 -25.61 4.97
N GLU A 58 -9.55 -26.88 5.04
CA GLU A 58 -9.18 -27.80 6.13
C GLU A 58 -7.67 -27.99 6.32
N PHE A 59 -6.85 -27.87 5.26
CA PHE A 59 -5.39 -27.98 5.39
C PHE A 59 -4.76 -26.74 6.04
N LEU A 60 -5.39 -25.57 5.91
CA LEU A 60 -4.92 -24.34 6.55
C LEU A 60 -5.32 -24.30 8.03
N ILE A 61 -6.52 -24.78 8.36
CA ILE A 61 -7.03 -24.85 9.73
C ILE A 61 -6.26 -25.90 10.55
N SER A 62 -5.92 -27.05 9.95
CA SER A 62 -5.15 -28.10 10.65
C SER A 62 -3.68 -27.73 10.90
N LYS A 63 -3.15 -26.66 10.25
CA LYS A 63 -1.77 -26.20 10.47
C LYS A 63 -1.69 -25.04 11.45
N GLU A 64 -2.79 -24.35 11.76
CA GLU A 64 -2.84 -23.34 12.82
C GLU A 64 -3.05 -23.95 14.22
N GLU A 65 -3.64 -25.13 14.33
CA GLU A 65 -3.86 -25.80 15.61
C GLU A 65 -2.61 -26.47 16.24
N SER A 66 -1.45 -26.45 15.57
CA SER A 66 -0.22 -27.08 16.12
C SER A 66 0.86 -26.09 16.59
N ILE A 67 0.58 -24.79 16.70
CA ILE A 67 1.51 -23.81 17.29
C ILE A 67 0.81 -23.06 18.43
N GLN A 68 0.26 -23.78 19.39
CA GLN A 68 0.21 -23.32 20.77
C GLN A 68 1.56 -23.67 21.46
N GLU A 69 2.66 -23.26 20.85
CA GLU A 69 3.88 -23.08 21.62
C GLU A 69 3.71 -21.84 22.48
N SER A 70 3.78 -22.03 23.78
CA SER A 70 3.60 -21.06 24.82
C SER A 70 4.12 -19.67 24.41
N ASP A 71 3.24 -18.69 24.36
CA ASP A 71 3.52 -17.28 24.03
C ASP A 71 4.53 -16.60 25.01
N SER A 72 4.94 -17.35 26.04
CA SER A 72 5.91 -16.94 27.06
C SER A 72 7.39 -17.04 26.64
N ALA A 73 7.71 -17.75 25.55
CA ALA A 73 9.10 -18.02 25.12
C ALA A 73 9.62 -17.02 24.09
N TYR A 74 8.80 -16.09 23.59
CA TYR A 74 9.19 -15.16 22.54
C TYR A 74 8.97 -13.71 22.94
N LYS A 75 9.92 -12.84 22.56
CA LYS A 75 9.82 -11.38 22.79
C LYS A 75 9.51 -10.69 21.47
N THR A 76 8.41 -9.94 21.44
CA THR A 76 8.04 -9.10 20.29
C THR A 76 8.55 -7.68 20.53
N ARG A 77 9.23 -7.12 19.54
CA ARG A 77 9.75 -5.74 19.55
C ARG A 77 9.42 -5.07 18.24
N THR A 78 8.99 -3.80 18.30
CA THR A 78 8.59 -3.02 17.13
C THR A 78 9.41 -1.73 17.05
N ALA A 79 9.80 -1.34 15.85
CA ALA A 79 10.45 -0.07 15.58
C ALA A 79 9.78 0.67 14.43
N LEU A 80 9.58 1.97 14.61
CA LEU A 80 9.21 2.88 13.53
C LEU A 80 10.46 3.23 12.71
N ILE A 81 10.34 3.19 11.39
CA ILE A 81 11.43 3.50 10.46
C ILE A 81 11.56 5.02 10.33
N LYS A 82 12.75 5.53 10.65
CA LYS A 82 13.09 6.96 10.65
C LYS A 82 13.93 7.31 9.40
N ARG A 83 14.12 8.62 9.19
CA ARG A 83 15.03 9.10 8.15
C ARG A 83 16.45 8.57 8.37
N ASN A 84 17.11 8.13 7.30
CA ASN A 84 18.46 7.54 7.29
C ASN A 84 18.59 6.18 8.02
N ASP A 85 17.47 5.56 8.42
CA ASP A 85 17.53 4.19 8.91
C ASP A 85 17.86 3.23 7.76
N THR A 86 18.67 2.24 8.09
CA THR A 86 18.91 1.03 7.30
C THR A 86 18.33 -0.16 8.05
N LEU A 87 18.06 -1.27 7.36
CA LEU A 87 17.63 -2.50 8.05
C LEU A 87 18.60 -2.87 9.19
N PHE A 88 19.90 -2.76 8.94
CA PHE A 88 20.92 -3.02 9.94
C PHE A 88 20.78 -2.12 11.17
N SER A 89 20.69 -0.79 10.99
CA SER A 89 20.57 0.16 12.11
C SER A 89 19.29 -0.03 12.92
N ILE A 90 18.17 -0.39 12.25
CA ILE A 90 16.91 -0.67 12.94
C ILE A 90 17.04 -1.93 13.80
N LEU A 91 17.59 -3.01 13.25
CA LEU A 91 17.77 -4.27 13.98
C LEU A 91 18.74 -4.14 15.14
N LYS A 92 19.82 -3.36 15.00
CA LYS A 92 20.70 -3.00 16.13
C LYS A 92 19.96 -2.25 17.23
N ARG A 93 19.09 -1.31 16.88
CA ARG A 93 18.23 -0.56 17.83
C ARG A 93 17.21 -1.49 18.54
N LEU A 94 16.86 -2.60 17.91
CA LEU A 94 16.01 -3.66 18.48
C LEU A 94 16.84 -4.75 19.20
N ASP A 95 18.11 -4.50 19.46
CA ASP A 95 19.00 -5.37 20.26
C ASP A 95 19.28 -6.74 19.62
N VAL A 96 19.34 -6.76 18.29
CA VAL A 96 19.70 -7.96 17.52
C VAL A 96 21.20 -8.03 17.31
N GLU A 97 21.77 -9.22 17.47
CA GLU A 97 23.20 -9.47 17.23
C GLU A 97 23.58 -9.37 15.74
N ASP A 98 24.80 -8.91 15.47
CA ASP A 98 25.30 -8.70 14.10
C ASP A 98 25.26 -9.98 13.24
N GLY A 99 25.55 -11.13 13.83
CA GLY A 99 25.48 -12.42 13.13
C GLY A 99 24.10 -12.73 12.58
N ASN A 100 23.05 -12.52 13.38
CA ASN A 100 21.66 -12.71 12.96
C ASN A 100 21.26 -11.73 11.86
N ILE A 101 21.72 -10.47 11.93
CA ILE A 101 21.45 -9.46 10.90
C ILE A 101 22.14 -9.83 9.60
N ILE A 102 23.39 -10.29 9.64
CA ILE A 102 24.16 -10.71 8.48
C ILE A 102 23.50 -11.91 7.80
N ASN A 103 23.07 -12.91 8.58
CA ASN A 103 22.37 -14.09 8.06
C ASN A 103 21.06 -13.68 7.36
N LEU A 104 20.29 -12.74 7.93
CA LEU A 104 19.08 -12.22 7.32
C LEU A 104 19.36 -11.50 5.98
N ILE A 105 20.40 -10.64 5.96
CA ILE A 105 20.75 -9.87 4.77
C ILE A 105 21.28 -10.78 3.65
N ASN A 106 21.97 -11.85 3.99
CA ASN A 106 22.52 -12.82 3.04
C ASN A 106 21.50 -13.87 2.60
N SER A 107 20.32 -13.91 3.21
CA SER A 107 19.27 -14.87 2.86
C SER A 107 18.66 -14.57 1.49
N PRO A 108 18.15 -15.59 0.78
CA PRO A 108 17.42 -15.37 -0.47
C PRO A 108 16.28 -14.37 -0.31
N ASN A 109 16.05 -13.55 -1.34
CA ASN A 109 15.01 -12.50 -1.38
C ASN A 109 15.18 -11.35 -0.34
N SER A 110 16.32 -11.24 0.33
CA SER A 110 16.59 -10.15 1.30
C SER A 110 16.45 -8.74 0.68
N TYR A 111 16.60 -8.61 -0.63
CA TYR A 111 16.36 -7.36 -1.36
C TYR A 111 14.94 -6.79 -1.13
N LEU A 112 13.96 -7.62 -0.79
CA LEU A 112 12.60 -7.17 -0.45
C LEU A 112 12.60 -6.29 0.81
N LEU A 113 13.52 -6.55 1.74
CA LEU A 113 13.70 -5.79 2.98
C LEU A 113 14.59 -4.54 2.78
N SER A 114 15.18 -4.34 1.61
CA SER A 114 15.91 -3.10 1.29
C SER A 114 15.00 -1.96 0.87
N GLN A 115 13.73 -2.25 0.57
CA GLN A 115 12.73 -1.28 0.11
C GLN A 115 11.87 -0.71 1.24
N ILE A 116 12.40 -0.69 2.46
CA ILE A 116 11.70 -0.13 3.63
C ILE A 116 11.49 1.38 3.48
N LYS A 117 10.33 1.87 3.96
CA LYS A 117 9.94 3.29 3.83
C LYS A 117 9.85 3.96 5.20
N ILE A 118 10.24 5.24 5.24
CA ILE A 118 10.09 6.10 6.42
C ILE A 118 8.61 6.12 6.87
N GLY A 119 8.39 6.09 8.19
CA GLY A 119 7.04 6.14 8.78
C GLY A 119 6.32 4.80 8.80
N LYS A 120 6.93 3.73 8.29
CA LYS A 120 6.42 2.37 8.39
C LYS A 120 7.02 1.64 9.58
N SER A 121 6.42 0.50 9.95
CA SER A 121 6.84 -0.28 11.12
C SER A 121 7.55 -1.55 10.72
N LEU A 122 8.54 -1.91 11.52
CA LEU A 122 9.23 -3.18 11.47
C LEU A 122 9.08 -3.87 12.82
N GLU A 123 8.53 -5.07 12.81
CA GLU A 123 8.30 -5.90 13.97
C GLU A 123 9.22 -7.11 13.90
N ILE A 124 9.85 -7.47 15.02
CA ILE A 124 10.60 -8.70 15.16
C ILE A 124 10.07 -9.51 16.33
N ARG A 125 10.10 -10.82 16.18
CA ARG A 125 9.86 -11.79 17.24
C ARG A 125 11.14 -12.57 17.45
N THR A 126 11.66 -12.56 18.66
CA THR A 126 12.92 -13.21 19.01
C THR A 126 12.73 -14.26 20.10
N ASN A 127 13.57 -15.28 20.11
CA ASN A 127 13.67 -16.23 21.22
C ASN A 127 14.49 -15.65 22.39
N ASP A 128 14.70 -16.45 23.45
CA ASP A 128 15.47 -16.04 24.62
C ASP A 128 16.96 -15.77 24.35
N LEU A 129 17.49 -16.29 23.23
CA LEU A 129 18.85 -16.03 22.76
C LEU A 129 18.94 -14.76 21.89
N ASN A 130 17.87 -13.94 21.83
CA ASN A 130 17.76 -12.77 20.95
C ASN A 130 17.93 -13.08 19.45
N GLU A 131 17.74 -14.33 19.03
CA GLU A 131 17.74 -14.70 17.62
C GLU A 131 16.37 -14.36 16.99
N ILE A 132 16.39 -13.77 15.81
CA ILE A 132 15.14 -13.46 15.07
C ILE A 132 14.48 -14.76 14.63
N ILE A 133 13.26 -15.00 15.10
CA ILE A 133 12.40 -16.09 14.63
C ILE A 133 11.53 -15.62 13.47
N THR A 134 10.93 -14.43 13.60
CA THR A 134 10.21 -13.79 12.53
C THR A 134 10.53 -12.30 12.49
N LEU A 135 10.57 -11.75 11.29
CA LEU A 135 10.59 -10.31 11.03
C LEU A 135 9.45 -9.97 10.11
N LYS A 136 8.69 -8.94 10.45
CA LYS A 136 7.56 -8.45 9.67
C LYS A 136 7.74 -6.97 9.38
N TYR A 137 7.94 -6.61 8.12
CA TYR A 137 7.86 -5.24 7.65
C TYR A 137 6.42 -4.94 7.24
N ILE A 138 5.81 -3.97 7.87
CA ILE A 138 4.41 -3.58 7.64
C ILE A 138 4.39 -2.38 6.71
N ASN A 139 4.06 -2.62 5.44
CA ASN A 139 3.95 -1.56 4.43
C ASN A 139 2.64 -0.79 4.56
N ASP A 140 1.54 -1.50 4.76
CA ASP A 140 0.20 -0.97 5.03
C ASP A 140 -0.61 -1.99 5.85
N PHE A 141 -1.88 -1.70 6.11
CA PHE A 141 -2.74 -2.54 6.95
C PHE A 141 -2.94 -3.97 6.42
N LYS A 142 -2.68 -4.21 5.12
CA LYS A 142 -2.92 -5.51 4.47
C LYS A 142 -1.68 -6.14 3.85
N SER A 143 -0.56 -5.43 3.73
CA SER A 143 0.59 -5.93 2.98
C SER A 143 1.93 -5.59 3.61
N GLY A 144 2.91 -6.43 3.31
CA GLY A 144 4.27 -6.21 3.78
C GLY A 144 5.23 -7.30 3.30
N VAL A 145 6.33 -7.42 4.03
CA VAL A 145 7.34 -8.46 3.84
C VAL A 145 7.52 -9.21 5.14
N MET A 146 7.54 -10.53 5.06
CA MET A 146 7.80 -11.41 6.20
C MET A 146 9.07 -12.20 5.95
N ALA A 147 9.92 -12.28 6.96
CA ALA A 147 11.03 -13.21 7.02
C ALA A 147 10.79 -14.18 8.18
N LYS A 148 10.87 -15.48 7.90
CA LYS A 148 10.78 -16.56 8.90
C LYS A 148 12.11 -17.29 8.93
N ARG A 149 12.59 -17.59 10.13
CA ARG A 149 13.82 -18.37 10.30
C ARG A 149 13.66 -19.78 9.75
N ASN A 150 14.65 -20.23 8.99
CA ASN A 150 14.76 -21.58 8.46
C ASN A 150 16.22 -22.03 8.60
N GLY A 151 16.54 -22.68 9.73
CA GLY A 151 17.92 -23.00 10.11
C GLY A 151 18.75 -21.74 10.38
N GLU A 152 19.86 -21.59 9.66
CA GLU A 152 20.72 -20.41 9.74
C GLU A 152 20.27 -19.27 8.82
N ASN A 153 19.43 -19.56 7.82
CA ASN A 153 18.92 -18.60 6.86
C ASN A 153 17.47 -18.20 7.17
N TYR A 154 16.93 -17.31 6.34
CA TYR A 154 15.54 -16.85 6.42
C TYR A 154 14.82 -17.07 5.11
N GLU A 155 13.60 -17.53 5.19
CA GLU A 155 12.64 -17.53 4.09
C GLU A 155 11.94 -16.17 4.06
N ILE A 156 12.21 -15.38 2.99
CA ILE A 156 11.71 -14.01 2.88
C ILE A 156 10.71 -13.93 1.73
N SER A 157 9.49 -13.47 2.02
CA SER A 157 8.42 -13.34 1.05
C SER A 157 7.55 -12.11 1.31
N LYS A 158 6.87 -11.64 0.27
CA LYS A 158 5.78 -10.67 0.43
C LYS A 158 4.54 -11.38 0.94
N TYR A 159 3.78 -10.71 1.80
CA TYR A 159 2.45 -11.16 2.19
C TYR A 159 1.39 -10.12 1.83
N ILE A 160 0.20 -10.60 1.51
CA ILE A 160 -1.00 -9.78 1.34
C ILE A 160 -2.11 -10.48 2.10
N LEU A 161 -2.69 -9.79 3.07
CA LEU A 161 -3.83 -10.30 3.84
C LEU A 161 -5.10 -10.19 3.01
N ALA A 162 -5.98 -11.16 3.11
CA ALA A 162 -7.29 -11.10 2.50
C ALA A 162 -8.10 -9.96 3.12
N THR A 163 -8.77 -9.17 2.29
CA THR A 163 -9.61 -8.07 2.73
C THR A 163 -11.01 -8.23 2.18
N GLU A 164 -12.00 -8.00 3.03
CA GLU A 164 -13.39 -7.91 2.66
C GLU A 164 -13.86 -6.48 2.79
N LYS A 165 -14.68 -6.03 1.84
CA LYS A 165 -15.27 -4.70 1.84
C LYS A 165 -16.75 -4.80 2.08
N THR A 166 -17.23 -4.14 3.09
CA THR A 166 -18.66 -4.06 3.44
C THR A 166 -19.13 -2.63 3.37
N LYS A 167 -20.27 -2.40 2.71
CA LYS A 167 -20.91 -1.09 2.70
C LYS A 167 -21.82 -0.96 3.90
N ILE A 168 -21.55 0.04 4.71
CA ILE A 168 -22.33 0.37 5.91
C ILE A 168 -23.18 1.60 5.61
N TYR A 169 -24.50 1.49 5.83
CA TYR A 169 -25.42 2.61 5.81
C TYR A 169 -25.75 3.02 7.25
N LYS A 170 -25.69 4.31 7.52
CA LYS A 170 -26.10 4.90 8.80
C LYS A 170 -27.04 6.07 8.57
N ASN A 171 -28.04 6.17 9.45
CA ASN A 171 -28.94 7.32 9.55
C ASN A 171 -28.93 7.76 11.03
N VAL A 172 -28.55 9.00 11.27
CA VAL A 172 -28.33 9.54 12.62
C VAL A 172 -29.20 10.76 12.82
N THR A 173 -29.90 10.79 13.97
CA THR A 173 -30.59 12.00 14.45
C THR A 173 -29.68 12.72 15.45
N ILE A 174 -29.43 13.99 15.22
CA ILE A 174 -28.58 14.83 16.06
C ILE A 174 -29.38 15.29 17.25
N ASN A 175 -28.92 14.95 18.45
CA ASN A 175 -29.49 15.44 19.72
C ASN A 175 -28.50 16.36 20.44
N ASN A 176 -27.21 16.08 20.34
CA ASN A 176 -26.14 16.86 20.98
C ASN A 176 -25.25 17.53 19.94
N SER A 177 -24.56 16.73 19.14
CA SER A 177 -23.74 17.19 18.02
C SER A 177 -23.58 16.09 16.98
N LEU A 178 -23.26 16.47 15.75
CA LEU A 178 -22.96 15.53 14.67
C LEU A 178 -21.92 14.49 15.10
N TYR A 179 -20.85 14.91 15.77
CA TYR A 179 -19.77 14.05 16.22
C TYR A 179 -20.21 13.08 17.33
N VAL A 180 -20.78 13.61 18.42
CA VAL A 180 -21.15 12.79 19.59
C VAL A 180 -22.21 11.76 19.23
N ASP A 181 -23.23 12.15 18.47
CA ASP A 181 -24.33 11.25 18.12
C ASP A 181 -23.90 10.26 17.02
N GLY A 182 -22.97 10.66 16.13
CA GLY A 182 -22.33 9.74 15.19
C GLY A 182 -21.52 8.65 15.88
N LEU A 183 -20.73 8.97 16.89
CA LEU A 183 -20.01 7.98 17.69
C LEU A 183 -20.93 7.01 18.42
N LYS A 184 -22.07 7.48 18.95
CA LYS A 184 -23.07 6.61 19.61
C LYS A 184 -23.66 5.58 18.65
N GLU A 185 -23.78 5.94 17.37
CA GLU A 185 -24.23 5.04 16.30
C GLU A 185 -23.11 4.16 15.74
N ASN A 186 -21.97 4.10 16.42
CA ASN A 186 -20.77 3.35 16.00
C ASN A 186 -20.27 3.73 14.61
N ILE A 187 -20.32 5.02 14.25
CA ILE A 187 -19.63 5.53 13.08
C ILE A 187 -18.18 5.80 13.47
N PRO A 188 -17.18 5.28 12.73
CA PRO A 188 -15.78 5.53 13.02
C PRO A 188 -15.46 7.03 13.01
N ASP A 189 -14.60 7.46 13.93
CA ASP A 189 -14.16 8.85 14.07
C ASP A 189 -13.65 9.43 12.73
N SER A 190 -12.85 8.67 12.00
CA SER A 190 -12.34 9.07 10.68
C SER A 190 -13.45 9.40 9.68
N VAL A 191 -14.54 8.62 9.68
CA VAL A 191 -15.68 8.83 8.76
C VAL A 191 -16.43 10.10 9.13
N ILE A 192 -16.61 10.37 10.44
CA ILE A 192 -17.23 11.60 10.90
C ILE A 192 -16.37 12.82 10.54
N MET A 193 -15.05 12.71 10.70
CA MET A 193 -14.12 13.79 10.35
C MET A 193 -14.05 14.03 8.84
N ASP A 194 -14.12 12.96 8.03
CA ASP A 194 -14.21 13.08 6.56
C ASP A 194 -15.48 13.83 6.15
N LEU A 195 -16.63 13.56 6.80
CA LEU A 195 -17.87 14.27 6.55
C LEU A 195 -17.73 15.76 6.88
N VAL A 196 -17.14 16.10 8.03
CA VAL A 196 -16.85 17.48 8.41
C VAL A 196 -15.89 18.15 7.41
N TYR A 197 -14.87 17.43 6.96
CA TYR A 197 -13.93 17.96 5.98
C TYR A 197 -14.58 18.23 4.60
N ILE A 198 -15.46 17.32 4.14
CA ILE A 198 -16.14 17.45 2.85
C ILE A 198 -17.12 18.63 2.86
N PHE A 199 -17.92 18.77 3.91
CA PHE A 199 -19.01 19.75 3.96
C PHE A 199 -18.68 21.02 4.76
N GLY A 200 -17.49 21.13 5.36
CA GLY A 200 -17.13 22.27 6.21
C GLY A 200 -17.01 23.62 5.49
N TRP A 201 -17.03 23.63 4.14
CA TRP A 201 -17.13 24.85 3.35
C TRP A 201 -18.57 25.31 3.13
N ASP A 202 -19.53 24.39 3.20
CA ASP A 202 -20.95 24.64 2.92
C ASP A 202 -21.79 24.69 4.17
N ILE A 203 -21.37 24.01 5.25
CA ILE A 203 -22.10 23.87 6.51
C ILE A 203 -21.22 24.34 7.67
N ASP A 204 -21.72 25.31 8.43
CA ASP A 204 -21.14 25.65 9.74
C ASP A 204 -21.70 24.68 10.80
N PHE A 205 -20.96 23.63 11.08
CA PHE A 205 -21.37 22.57 12.01
C PHE A 205 -21.60 23.05 13.44
N VAL A 206 -21.18 24.27 13.79
CA VAL A 206 -21.41 24.88 15.10
C VAL A 206 -22.72 25.68 15.14
N HIS A 207 -23.03 26.37 14.05
CA HIS A 207 -24.15 27.31 14.03
C HIS A 207 -25.37 26.84 13.24
N ASP A 208 -25.17 26.00 12.20
CA ASP A 208 -26.28 25.57 11.33
C ASP A 208 -26.98 24.33 11.84
N ILE A 209 -26.28 23.44 12.56
CA ILE A 209 -26.83 22.17 13.05
C ILE A 209 -27.70 22.39 14.28
N ARG A 210 -28.91 21.78 14.30
CA ARG A 210 -29.90 21.86 15.37
C ARG A 210 -30.25 20.46 15.91
N PRO A 211 -30.60 20.33 17.18
CA PRO A 211 -31.23 19.14 17.72
C PRO A 211 -32.49 18.78 16.90
N GLY A 212 -32.58 17.53 16.46
CA GLY A 212 -33.62 17.03 15.57
C GLY A 212 -33.22 16.93 14.09
N ASP A 213 -32.15 17.58 13.71
CA ASP A 213 -31.60 17.39 12.34
C ASP A 213 -31.13 15.94 12.13
N THR A 214 -31.14 15.49 10.89
CA THR A 214 -30.72 14.14 10.54
C THR A 214 -29.69 14.16 9.42
N TYR A 215 -28.77 13.21 9.47
CA TYR A 215 -27.87 12.95 8.36
C TYR A 215 -27.80 11.46 8.06
N SER A 216 -27.58 11.14 6.78
CA SER A 216 -27.39 9.78 6.32
C SER A 216 -26.09 9.70 5.55
N LEU A 217 -25.37 8.60 5.74
CA LEU A 217 -24.13 8.35 5.04
C LEU A 217 -23.96 6.87 4.69
N ILE A 218 -23.17 6.63 3.65
CA ILE A 218 -22.70 5.30 3.27
C ILE A 218 -21.19 5.36 3.23
N TYR A 219 -20.53 4.43 3.89
CA TYR A 219 -19.08 4.27 3.84
C TYR A 219 -18.70 2.81 3.61
N GLU A 220 -17.49 2.58 3.11
CA GLU A 220 -16.93 1.24 2.98
C GLU A 220 -16.03 0.94 4.19
N GLU A 221 -16.33 -0.14 4.87
CA GLU A 221 -15.48 -0.73 5.89
C GLU A 221 -14.64 -1.85 5.26
N VAL A 222 -13.35 -1.84 5.58
CA VAL A 222 -12.42 -2.85 5.06
C VAL A 222 -11.95 -3.70 6.23
N LEU A 223 -12.42 -4.93 6.26
CA LEU A 223 -12.01 -5.93 7.24
C LEU A 223 -10.80 -6.71 6.72
N VAL A 224 -9.85 -6.99 7.58
CA VAL A 224 -8.68 -7.82 7.28
C VAL A 224 -8.85 -9.15 8.00
N ASN A 225 -8.86 -10.27 7.24
CA ASN A 225 -9.12 -11.63 7.77
C ASN A 225 -10.45 -11.72 8.56
N GLY A 226 -11.44 -10.89 8.24
CA GLY A 226 -12.75 -10.88 8.89
C GLY A 226 -12.85 -10.03 10.16
N GLU A 227 -11.79 -9.27 10.49
CA GLU A 227 -11.72 -8.33 11.64
C GLU A 227 -11.46 -6.88 11.19
#